data_aca50c80f0c2b27826e32773d438c5d1
#
_entry.id   aca50c80f0c2b27826e32773d438c5d1
#
_cell.length_a   1.000
_cell.length_b   1.000
_cell.length_c   1.000
_cell.angle_alpha   90.00
_cell.angle_beta   90.00
_cell.angle_gamma   90.00
#
_symmetry.space_group_name_H-M   'P 1'
#
loop_
_entity.id
_entity.type
_entity.pdbx_description
1 polymer ?
#
loop_
_entity_poly.entity_id
_entity_poly.type
_entity_poly.pdbx_seq_one_letter_code
_entity_poly.pdbx_strand_id
1 'polypeptide(L)'
;MSNLGFQGIYTLLNDRNDTLCERAFLPDEGDIDEYIRTDTKLFALESKRPLNRFDVLAFSVSFENDYPNVLKILELANIPLRASDRNQTHPLLIIGGVCSFFNPEPLADFFDVCFVGEAEEMLNEFIDTYKKSETRQELYKKTAAIEGVYAPKFYSVRYEKNPPSPPIIPPHPPLVKGGWGDLKSKGMGGFSGGITQREAIEGAPEKIKRRYIKDISAHRFRQSIVTPETEFSGMYLIEAMRGCPWKCRFCVAGHIYSPARKKELPAIKEDINNALKITERVGLIGPSLTDYPYISEVLKTEGVDFSITSLRASRKSAELAGLLKGRKSVSIAPEAGTERLRRVINKKITEEDIIETSRLIFSEGIEKLRLYFMVGLPTENDDDIKGLISLVRKIRGLSKKGHIVLTLSTFVPKPFTPFQWHGMEKMEIVKKRLKAVKSSLLPIKGIKVFHDVPKQAYMQGLFSMGDRRISKALEAMLRTHDWKKACIESGIDPDFYVMRNKDFSEKLPWDFIDSGLTKEKLWGEYQLALSGSNQ
;
A
#
# COMPACT_ATOMS: atom_id res chain seq x y z
N MET A 1 -7.08 11.68 6.07
CA MET A 1 -8.47 12.07 5.71
C MET A 1 -8.86 11.67 4.29
N SER A 2 -7.96 11.65 3.32
CA SER A 2 -8.26 11.28 1.93
C SER A 2 -8.36 9.76 1.66
N ASN A 3 -8.50 8.94 2.70
CA ASN A 3 -8.59 7.49 2.61
C ASN A 3 -10.00 7.03 2.98
N LEU A 4 -10.73 6.42 2.03
CA LEU A 4 -12.10 5.96 2.28
C LEU A 4 -12.15 4.83 3.33
N GLY A 5 -11.12 3.97 3.39
CA GLY A 5 -11.04 2.94 4.42
C GLY A 5 -11.00 3.52 5.83
N PHE A 6 -10.18 4.55 6.05
CA PHE A 6 -10.13 5.27 7.32
C PHE A 6 -11.48 5.93 7.66
N GLN A 7 -12.10 6.61 6.69
CA GLN A 7 -13.39 7.27 6.85
C GLN A 7 -14.52 6.27 7.17
N GLY A 8 -14.51 5.13 6.46
CA GLY A 8 -15.51 4.09 6.67
C GLY A 8 -15.43 3.45 8.06
N ILE A 9 -14.22 3.18 8.56
CA ILE A 9 -14.01 2.67 9.94
C ILE A 9 -14.50 3.69 10.96
N TYR A 10 -14.14 4.97 10.79
CA TYR A 10 -14.61 6.06 11.65
C TYR A 10 -16.14 6.11 11.70
N THR A 11 -16.79 6.00 10.54
CA THR A 11 -18.26 6.01 10.46
C THR A 11 -18.87 4.77 11.11
N LEU A 12 -18.35 3.57 10.81
CA LEU A 12 -18.85 2.31 11.38
C LEU A 12 -18.80 2.31 12.91
N LEU A 13 -17.73 2.82 13.49
CA LEU A 13 -17.60 2.91 14.95
C LEU A 13 -18.56 3.93 15.56
N ASN A 14 -18.74 5.09 14.91
CA ASN A 14 -19.64 6.13 15.41
C ASN A 14 -21.13 5.86 15.09
N ASP A 15 -21.45 4.95 14.16
CA ASP A 15 -22.83 4.47 13.95
C ASP A 15 -23.28 3.49 15.06
N ARG A 16 -22.37 3.00 15.92
CA ARG A 16 -22.69 2.19 17.10
C ARG A 16 -23.07 3.09 18.29
N ASN A 17 -24.03 2.65 19.10
CA ASN A 17 -24.47 3.38 20.32
C ASN A 17 -23.51 3.20 21.51
N ASP A 18 -22.53 2.31 21.40
CA ASP A 18 -21.68 1.85 22.49
C ASP A 18 -20.19 2.14 22.26
N THR A 19 -19.85 2.87 21.21
CA THR A 19 -18.50 3.31 20.88
C THR A 19 -18.47 4.79 20.51
N LEU A 20 -17.34 5.44 20.82
CA LEU A 20 -17.01 6.79 20.35
C LEU A 20 -15.64 6.73 19.70
N CYS A 21 -15.58 7.03 18.43
CA CYS A 21 -14.34 7.07 17.66
C CYS A 21 -13.95 8.51 17.38
N GLU A 22 -12.71 8.85 17.73
CA GLU A 22 -12.08 10.13 17.44
C GLU A 22 -10.85 9.95 16.58
N ARG A 23 -10.42 11.00 15.89
CA ARG A 23 -9.32 10.94 14.93
C ARG A 23 -8.06 11.56 15.49
N ALA A 24 -6.93 10.95 15.15
CA ALA A 24 -5.62 11.54 15.37
C ALA A 24 -4.73 11.32 14.15
N PHE A 25 -3.80 12.22 13.92
CA PHE A 25 -2.80 12.16 12.85
C PHE A 25 -1.45 12.56 13.40
N LEU A 26 -0.39 12.10 12.73
CA LEU A 26 0.94 12.62 13.01
C LEU A 26 0.96 14.12 12.63
N PRO A 27 1.38 15.02 13.52
CA PRO A 27 1.56 16.43 13.20
C PRO A 27 2.66 16.66 12.16
N ASP A 28 2.70 17.83 11.55
CA ASP A 28 3.81 18.25 10.71
C ASP A 28 5.11 18.41 11.50
N GLU A 29 6.27 18.36 10.84
CA GLU A 29 7.58 18.38 11.51
C GLU A 29 7.74 19.55 12.48
N GLY A 30 7.31 20.75 12.11
CA GLY A 30 7.38 21.93 12.99
C GLY A 30 6.53 21.80 14.25
N ASP A 31 5.36 21.18 14.14
CA ASP A 31 4.48 20.92 15.29
C ASP A 31 5.04 19.78 16.17
N ILE A 32 5.68 18.77 15.58
CA ILE A 32 6.35 17.69 16.34
C ILE A 32 7.39 18.26 17.30
N ASP A 33 8.21 19.21 16.83
CA ASP A 33 9.22 19.85 17.66
C ASP A 33 8.59 20.62 18.84
N GLU A 34 7.41 21.23 18.62
CA GLU A 34 6.66 21.93 19.66
C GLU A 34 6.06 20.95 20.68
N TYR A 35 5.49 19.81 20.24
CA TYR A 35 5.03 18.75 21.13
C TYR A 35 6.16 18.25 22.04
N ILE A 36 7.34 18.03 21.49
CA ILE A 36 8.53 17.59 22.25
C ILE A 36 8.98 18.69 23.23
N ARG A 37 9.09 19.94 22.77
CA ARG A 37 9.56 21.07 23.58
C ARG A 37 8.67 21.36 24.79
N THR A 38 7.35 21.19 24.62
CA THR A 38 6.35 21.47 25.67
C THR A 38 5.96 20.26 26.50
N ASP A 39 6.51 19.07 26.20
CA ASP A 39 6.08 17.79 26.78
C ASP A 39 4.56 17.55 26.64
N THR A 40 3.96 18.09 25.58
CA THR A 40 2.53 17.93 25.30
C THR A 40 2.30 16.56 24.68
N LYS A 41 1.38 15.79 25.21
CA LYS A 41 1.01 14.47 24.66
C LYS A 41 0.12 14.64 23.44
N LEU A 42 0.37 13.83 22.41
CA LEU A 42 -0.48 13.81 21.24
C LEU A 42 -1.93 13.48 21.62
N PHE A 43 -2.88 14.23 21.06
CA PHE A 43 -4.30 14.16 21.39
C PHE A 43 -5.20 13.98 20.16
N ALA A 44 -6.43 13.55 20.40
CA ALA A 44 -7.46 13.42 19.37
C ALA A 44 -7.98 14.78 18.90
N LEU A 45 -8.40 14.87 17.65
CA LEU A 45 -8.84 16.12 17.04
C LEU A 45 -10.17 16.64 17.62
N GLU A 46 -11.10 15.75 17.94
CA GLU A 46 -12.43 16.12 18.40
C GLU A 46 -12.41 16.63 19.84
N SER A 47 -12.08 15.77 20.79
CA SER A 47 -12.14 16.10 22.24
C SER A 47 -10.88 16.76 22.78
N LYS A 48 -9.76 16.76 22.05
CA LYS A 48 -8.42 17.12 22.54
C LYS A 48 -7.92 16.23 23.68
N ARG A 49 -8.54 15.05 23.86
CA ARG A 49 -8.13 14.06 24.86
C ARG A 49 -6.79 13.43 24.45
N PRO A 50 -5.79 13.31 25.32
CA PRO A 50 -4.53 12.63 25.03
C PRO A 50 -4.76 11.18 24.61
N LEU A 51 -4.02 10.70 23.60
CA LEU A 51 -4.22 9.37 23.02
C LEU A 51 -4.04 8.23 24.03
N ASN A 52 -3.15 8.39 25.00
CA ASN A 52 -2.94 7.40 26.06
C ASN A 52 -4.11 7.29 27.07
N ARG A 53 -5.20 8.03 26.87
CA ARG A 53 -6.41 7.99 27.70
C ARG A 53 -7.61 7.32 26.99
N PHE A 54 -7.38 6.79 25.79
CA PHE A 54 -8.37 5.99 25.08
C PHE A 54 -8.25 4.51 25.45
N ASP A 55 -9.32 3.76 25.30
CA ASP A 55 -9.35 2.32 25.57
C ASP A 55 -8.63 1.54 24.45
N VAL A 56 -8.81 1.97 23.21
CA VAL A 56 -8.27 1.35 22.00
C VAL A 56 -7.71 2.43 21.07
N LEU A 57 -6.52 2.19 20.52
CA LEU A 57 -5.99 2.96 19.40
C LEU A 57 -5.95 2.08 18.15
N ALA A 58 -6.69 2.50 17.12
CA ALA A 58 -6.78 1.80 15.85
C ALA A 58 -5.97 2.52 14.76
N PHE A 59 -4.99 1.85 14.18
CA PHE A 59 -4.16 2.36 13.11
C PHE A 59 -4.61 1.82 11.75
N SER A 60 -4.82 2.70 10.78
CA SER A 60 -5.07 2.35 9.38
C SER A 60 -3.82 2.64 8.56
N VAL A 61 -3.05 1.59 8.23
CA VAL A 61 -1.79 1.73 7.52
C VAL A 61 -1.92 1.19 6.11
N SER A 62 -1.81 2.09 5.13
CA SER A 62 -1.99 1.78 3.72
C SER A 62 -0.71 1.87 2.89
N PHE A 63 0.39 2.35 3.50
CA PHE A 63 1.68 2.53 2.85
C PHE A 63 2.81 2.17 3.81
N GLU A 64 3.75 1.34 3.36
CA GLU A 64 4.76 0.77 4.25
C GLU A 64 5.75 1.82 4.79
N ASN A 65 6.01 2.88 4.02
CA ASN A 65 6.90 3.95 4.51
C ASN A 65 6.31 4.77 5.66
N ASP A 66 5.03 4.53 6.04
CA ASP A 66 4.41 5.10 7.24
C ASP A 66 4.72 4.30 8.52
N TYR A 67 5.41 3.16 8.44
CA TYR A 67 5.74 2.37 9.64
C TYR A 67 6.51 3.17 10.70
N PRO A 68 7.54 3.96 10.36
CA PRO A 68 8.18 4.82 11.35
C PRO A 68 7.24 5.89 11.94
N ASN A 69 6.28 6.39 11.14
CA ASN A 69 5.30 7.39 11.58
C ASN A 69 4.34 6.81 12.64
N VAL A 70 3.99 5.53 12.53
CA VAL A 70 3.20 4.82 13.56
C VAL A 70 3.92 4.84 14.90
N LEU A 71 5.22 4.52 14.91
CA LEU A 71 6.02 4.52 16.15
C LEU A 71 6.18 5.96 16.70
N LYS A 72 6.33 6.94 15.82
CA LYS A 72 6.41 8.36 16.22
C LYS A 72 5.12 8.84 16.89
N ILE A 73 3.96 8.40 16.43
CA ILE A 73 2.66 8.68 17.09
C ILE A 73 2.65 8.09 18.51
N LEU A 74 3.12 6.85 18.69
CA LEU A 74 3.18 6.21 20.01
C LEU A 74 4.13 6.94 20.95
N GLU A 75 5.30 7.37 20.44
CA GLU A 75 6.27 8.15 21.21
C GLU A 75 5.65 9.48 21.69
N LEU A 76 5.04 10.26 20.78
CA LEU A 76 4.38 11.53 21.11
C LEU A 76 3.17 11.36 22.04
N ALA A 77 2.52 10.21 22.01
CA ALA A 77 1.43 9.88 22.91
C ALA A 77 1.90 9.36 24.28
N ASN A 78 3.20 9.20 24.48
CA ASN A 78 3.80 8.58 25.68
C ASN A 78 3.22 7.18 25.97
N ILE A 79 3.21 6.32 24.92
CA ILE A 79 2.75 4.92 24.99
C ILE A 79 3.95 4.01 24.71
N PRO A 80 4.20 2.99 25.53
CA PRO A 80 5.29 2.05 25.29
C PRO A 80 5.16 1.42 23.88
N LEU A 81 6.26 1.41 23.11
CA LEU A 81 6.25 0.97 21.73
C LEU A 81 5.87 -0.50 21.61
N ARG A 82 6.57 -1.38 22.36
CA ARG A 82 6.35 -2.82 22.29
C ARG A 82 5.08 -3.25 23.01
N ALA A 83 4.35 -4.18 22.41
CA ALA A 83 3.18 -4.79 23.02
C ALA A 83 3.50 -5.49 24.35
N SER A 84 4.72 -6.07 24.48
CA SER A 84 5.21 -6.70 25.71
C SER A 84 5.34 -5.75 26.91
N ASP A 85 5.56 -4.47 26.65
CA ASP A 85 5.83 -3.46 27.68
C ASP A 85 4.54 -2.76 28.13
N ARG A 86 3.40 -3.07 27.50
CA ARG A 86 2.09 -2.53 27.86
C ARG A 86 1.33 -3.45 28.80
N ASN A 87 0.60 -2.84 29.70
CA ASN A 87 -0.30 -3.50 30.66
C ASN A 87 -1.73 -2.95 30.53
N GLN A 88 -2.62 -3.30 31.46
CA GLN A 88 -4.04 -2.91 31.43
C GLN A 88 -4.28 -1.40 31.55
N THR A 89 -3.29 -0.61 31.98
CA THR A 89 -3.43 0.85 32.10
C THR A 89 -3.15 1.59 30.78
N HIS A 90 -2.62 0.88 29.78
CA HIS A 90 -2.34 1.45 28.46
C HIS A 90 -3.46 1.11 27.47
N PRO A 91 -3.67 1.90 26.42
CA PRO A 91 -4.57 1.54 25.32
C PRO A 91 -4.24 0.18 24.71
N LEU A 92 -5.25 -0.51 24.21
CA LEU A 92 -5.05 -1.64 23.32
C LEU A 92 -4.70 -1.12 21.92
N LEU A 93 -3.64 -1.61 21.30
CA LEU A 93 -3.25 -1.18 19.96
C LEU A 93 -3.68 -2.19 18.92
N ILE A 94 -4.47 -1.75 17.95
CA ILE A 94 -4.90 -2.55 16.81
C ILE A 94 -4.45 -1.92 15.49
N ILE A 95 -4.13 -2.75 14.50
CA ILE A 95 -3.74 -2.30 13.18
C ILE A 95 -4.59 -2.98 12.11
N GLY A 96 -5.02 -2.18 11.13
CA GLY A 96 -5.64 -2.61 9.90
C GLY A 96 -5.09 -1.84 8.70
N GLY A 97 -5.76 -1.96 7.57
CA GLY A 97 -5.31 -1.39 6.30
C GLY A 97 -4.51 -2.38 5.46
N VAL A 98 -4.22 -2.01 4.21
CA VAL A 98 -3.66 -2.93 3.22
C VAL A 98 -2.32 -3.55 3.64
N CYS A 99 -1.49 -2.83 4.39
CA CYS A 99 -0.21 -3.36 4.87
C CYS A 99 -0.40 -4.53 5.85
N SER A 100 -1.40 -4.45 6.73
CA SER A 100 -1.76 -5.55 7.64
C SER A 100 -2.32 -6.76 6.88
N PHE A 101 -3.00 -6.56 5.73
CA PHE A 101 -3.56 -7.67 4.94
C PHE A 101 -2.48 -8.55 4.32
N PHE A 102 -1.37 -7.98 3.89
CA PHE A 102 -0.39 -8.75 3.16
C PHE A 102 0.86 -9.11 3.98
N ASN A 103 1.28 -8.26 4.92
CA ASN A 103 2.43 -8.59 5.79
C ASN A 103 2.42 -7.76 7.08
N PRO A 104 1.79 -8.23 8.17
CA PRO A 104 1.80 -7.53 9.45
C PRO A 104 3.12 -7.70 10.22
N GLU A 105 4.01 -8.62 9.83
CA GLU A 105 5.18 -9.04 10.61
C GLU A 105 6.16 -7.91 10.97
N PRO A 106 6.49 -6.94 10.10
CA PRO A 106 7.38 -5.83 10.48
C PRO A 106 6.87 -5.00 11.66
N LEU A 107 5.56 -4.98 11.87
CA LEU A 107 4.89 -4.23 12.95
C LEU A 107 4.37 -5.12 14.09
N ALA A 108 4.52 -6.44 13.98
CA ALA A 108 3.89 -7.41 14.90
C ALA A 108 4.27 -7.21 16.37
N ASP A 109 5.51 -6.78 16.65
CA ASP A 109 5.97 -6.54 18.03
C ASP A 109 5.32 -5.31 18.69
N PHE A 110 4.72 -4.42 17.89
CA PHE A 110 4.14 -3.16 18.36
C PHE A 110 2.63 -3.22 18.56
N PHE A 111 1.95 -4.20 17.98
CA PHE A 111 0.50 -4.30 18.02
C PHE A 111 0.00 -5.49 18.83
N ASP A 112 -1.08 -5.26 19.54
CA ASP A 112 -1.77 -6.30 20.30
C ASP A 112 -2.57 -7.21 19.36
N VAL A 113 -3.18 -6.61 18.33
CA VAL A 113 -4.03 -7.28 17.34
C VAL A 113 -3.84 -6.67 15.96
N CYS A 114 -3.74 -7.53 14.93
CA CYS A 114 -3.70 -7.12 13.52
C CYS A 114 -4.94 -7.67 12.79
N PHE A 115 -5.62 -6.81 12.05
CA PHE A 115 -6.73 -7.19 11.20
C PHE A 115 -6.23 -7.57 9.80
N VAL A 116 -6.45 -8.81 9.42
CA VAL A 116 -6.05 -9.39 8.13
C VAL A 116 -7.31 -9.54 7.28
N GLY A 117 -7.66 -8.50 6.56
CA GLY A 117 -8.85 -8.49 5.71
C GLY A 117 -9.73 -7.27 5.90
N GLU A 118 -10.93 -7.37 5.35
CA GLU A 118 -11.92 -6.31 5.34
C GLU A 118 -12.63 -6.23 6.69
N ALA A 119 -12.74 -5.03 7.23
CA ALA A 119 -13.07 -4.83 8.64
C ALA A 119 -14.56 -4.66 8.93
N GLU A 120 -15.41 -4.52 7.92
CA GLU A 120 -16.81 -4.13 8.08
C GLU A 120 -17.61 -5.00 9.06
N GLU A 121 -17.39 -6.32 9.03
CA GLU A 121 -18.01 -7.26 9.99
C GLU A 121 -17.07 -7.55 11.15
N MET A 122 -15.79 -7.82 10.86
CA MET A 122 -14.76 -8.22 11.82
C MET A 122 -14.60 -7.19 12.95
N LEU A 123 -14.74 -5.90 12.64
CA LEU A 123 -14.64 -4.82 13.63
C LEU A 123 -15.74 -4.91 14.68
N ASN A 124 -16.97 -5.19 14.27
CA ASN A 124 -18.10 -5.35 15.20
C ASN A 124 -17.89 -6.58 16.10
N GLU A 125 -17.50 -7.72 15.54
CA GLU A 125 -17.19 -8.93 16.30
C GLU A 125 -16.07 -8.67 17.31
N PHE A 126 -15.04 -7.91 16.92
CA PHE A 126 -13.95 -7.52 17.80
C PHE A 126 -14.42 -6.63 18.95
N ILE A 127 -15.19 -5.57 18.69
CA ILE A 127 -15.71 -4.66 19.73
C ILE A 127 -16.62 -5.41 20.71
N ASP A 128 -17.50 -6.27 20.21
CA ASP A 128 -18.38 -7.08 21.06
C ASP A 128 -17.59 -8.06 21.94
N THR A 129 -16.47 -8.59 21.41
CA THR A 129 -15.56 -9.47 22.17
C THR A 129 -14.78 -8.66 23.20
N TYR A 130 -14.31 -7.47 22.85
CA TYR A 130 -13.61 -6.56 23.75
C TYR A 130 -14.47 -6.23 24.98
N LYS A 131 -15.73 -5.87 24.77
CA LYS A 131 -16.66 -5.51 25.85
C LYS A 131 -16.99 -6.68 26.78
N LYS A 132 -16.93 -7.92 26.29
CA LYS A 132 -17.22 -9.14 27.06
C LYS A 132 -15.96 -9.75 27.70
N SER A 133 -14.82 -9.11 27.59
CA SER A 133 -13.56 -9.63 28.13
C SER A 133 -13.15 -8.82 29.35
N GLU A 134 -12.90 -9.50 30.47
CA GLU A 134 -12.48 -8.84 31.72
C GLU A 134 -11.00 -8.57 31.78
N THR A 135 -10.20 -9.37 31.06
CA THR A 135 -8.74 -9.25 31.03
C THR A 135 -8.21 -9.23 29.61
N ARG A 136 -7.03 -8.63 29.41
CA ARG A 136 -6.35 -8.66 28.11
C ARG A 136 -6.03 -10.08 27.63
N GLN A 137 -5.69 -10.98 28.55
CA GLN A 137 -5.40 -12.37 28.18
C GLN A 137 -6.64 -13.09 27.66
N GLU A 138 -7.78 -12.88 28.29
CA GLU A 138 -9.06 -13.39 27.82
C GLU A 138 -9.43 -12.80 26.47
N LEU A 139 -9.28 -11.46 26.30
CA LEU A 139 -9.52 -10.77 25.03
C LEU A 139 -8.69 -11.39 23.92
N TYR A 140 -7.39 -11.56 24.10
CA TYR A 140 -6.53 -12.13 23.06
C TYR A 140 -6.96 -13.55 22.68
N LYS A 141 -7.32 -14.39 23.64
CA LYS A 141 -7.80 -15.76 23.36
C LYS A 141 -9.10 -15.76 22.56
N LYS A 142 -10.06 -14.93 22.96
CA LYS A 142 -11.34 -14.81 22.26
C LYS A 142 -11.18 -14.19 20.87
N THR A 143 -10.36 -13.17 20.71
CA THR A 143 -10.15 -12.50 19.41
C THR A 143 -9.38 -13.39 18.43
N ALA A 144 -8.49 -14.27 18.90
CA ALA A 144 -7.80 -15.21 18.02
C ALA A 144 -8.76 -16.21 17.31
N ALA A 145 -9.99 -16.37 17.80
CA ALA A 145 -11.02 -17.17 17.17
C ALA A 145 -11.82 -16.41 16.08
N ILE A 146 -11.68 -15.09 15.99
CA ILE A 146 -12.35 -14.28 14.97
C ILE A 146 -11.62 -14.43 13.64
N GLU A 147 -12.33 -14.81 12.57
CA GLU A 147 -11.75 -14.93 11.24
C GLU A 147 -11.13 -13.60 10.79
N GLY A 148 -9.85 -13.61 10.40
CA GLY A 148 -9.10 -12.43 9.99
C GLY A 148 -8.36 -11.71 11.12
N VAL A 149 -8.47 -12.17 12.35
CA VAL A 149 -7.74 -11.55 13.47
C VAL A 149 -6.44 -12.31 13.73
N TYR A 150 -5.33 -11.58 13.74
CA TYR A 150 -4.01 -12.06 14.08
C TYR A 150 -3.54 -11.38 15.39
N ALA A 151 -3.31 -12.16 16.43
CA ALA A 151 -2.74 -11.71 17.70
C ALA A 151 -1.26 -12.17 17.79
N PRO A 152 -0.29 -11.29 17.49
CA PRO A 152 1.11 -11.67 17.28
C PRO A 152 1.76 -12.40 18.45
N LYS A 153 1.33 -12.11 19.68
CA LYS A 153 1.87 -12.75 20.91
C LYS A 153 1.65 -14.27 20.96
N PHE A 154 0.67 -14.80 20.19
CA PHE A 154 0.40 -16.24 20.13
C PHE A 154 1.20 -16.98 19.06
N TYR A 155 2.19 -16.33 18.46
CA TYR A 155 3.00 -16.91 17.41
C TYR A 155 4.48 -16.72 17.71
N SER A 156 5.19 -17.82 17.90
CA SER A 156 6.65 -17.83 17.93
C SER A 156 7.22 -18.00 16.53
N VAL A 157 8.30 -17.29 16.24
CA VAL A 157 8.99 -17.37 14.94
C VAL A 157 10.46 -17.69 15.21
N ARG A 158 10.95 -18.77 14.59
CA ARG A 158 12.37 -19.15 14.63
C ARG A 158 13.01 -18.85 13.28
N TYR A 159 14.23 -18.41 13.35
CA TYR A 159 15.05 -18.07 12.19
C TYR A 159 16.28 -18.99 12.14
N GLU A 160 16.86 -19.16 10.96
CA GLU A 160 18.14 -19.83 10.83
C GLU A 160 19.16 -19.15 11.75
N LYS A 161 19.98 -19.96 12.43
CA LYS A 161 21.08 -19.42 13.24
C LYS A 161 22.04 -18.72 12.30
N ASN A 162 22.33 -17.46 12.57
CA ASN A 162 23.36 -16.73 11.85
C ASN A 162 24.72 -17.38 12.05
N PRO A 163 25.64 -17.24 11.08
CA PRO A 163 27.06 -17.35 11.36
C PRO A 163 27.43 -16.37 12.51
N PRO A 164 28.50 -16.64 13.27
CA PRO A 164 28.85 -15.90 14.48
C PRO A 164 28.81 -14.39 14.24
N SER A 165 28.28 -13.67 15.22
CA SER A 165 28.08 -12.22 15.20
C SER A 165 29.32 -11.49 14.67
N PRO A 166 29.18 -10.52 13.79
CA PRO A 166 30.29 -9.69 13.36
C PRO A 166 30.90 -8.97 14.58
N PRO A 167 32.19 -8.62 14.51
CA PRO A 167 32.86 -7.92 15.60
C PRO A 167 32.12 -6.62 15.95
N ILE A 168 32.11 -6.28 17.23
CA ILE A 168 31.48 -5.07 17.80
C ILE A 168 31.92 -3.86 16.97
N ILE A 169 30.97 -3.17 16.36
CA ILE A 169 31.22 -1.96 15.57
C ILE A 169 31.66 -0.85 16.53
N PRO A 170 32.78 -0.16 16.25
CA PRO A 170 33.16 1.03 17.03
C PRO A 170 32.05 2.09 17.00
N PRO A 171 31.89 2.89 18.06
CA PRO A 171 30.79 3.86 18.20
C PRO A 171 30.69 4.92 17.09
N HIS A 172 31.73 5.06 16.25
CA HIS A 172 31.74 5.97 15.10
C HIS A 172 32.43 5.32 13.88
N PRO A 173 31.71 4.51 13.08
CA PRO A 173 32.28 4.09 11.81
C PRO A 173 32.43 5.32 10.87
N PRO A 174 33.52 5.43 10.12
CA PRO A 174 33.68 6.50 9.14
C PRO A 174 32.52 6.45 8.12
N LEU A 175 32.04 7.61 7.69
CA LEU A 175 31.01 7.76 6.66
C LEU A 175 31.45 7.05 5.39
N VAL A 176 30.89 5.87 5.14
CA VAL A 176 31.22 5.08 3.95
C VAL A 176 30.36 5.58 2.80
N LYS A 177 30.98 6.19 1.80
CA LYS A 177 30.38 6.45 0.49
C LYS A 177 30.28 5.11 -0.26
N GLY A 178 29.18 4.38 -0.10
CA GLY A 178 28.97 3.10 -0.78
C GLY A 178 27.68 2.42 -0.39
N GLY A 179 27.27 1.42 -1.17
CA GLY A 179 26.12 0.56 -0.87
C GLY A 179 26.41 -0.45 0.26
N TRP A 180 25.41 -1.22 0.65
CA TRP A 180 25.53 -2.29 1.65
C TRP A 180 26.59 -3.34 1.27
N GLY A 181 26.82 -3.56 -0.02
CA GLY A 181 27.88 -4.46 -0.53
C GLY A 181 29.28 -4.13 -0.01
N ASP A 182 29.60 -2.84 0.14
CA ASP A 182 30.90 -2.40 0.66
C ASP A 182 31.07 -2.69 2.16
N LEU A 183 29.97 -2.77 2.91
CA LEU A 183 29.98 -3.16 4.33
C LEU A 183 30.21 -4.65 4.49
N LYS A 184 29.63 -5.48 3.60
CA LYS A 184 29.87 -6.94 3.59
C LYS A 184 31.34 -7.27 3.32
N SER A 185 31.99 -6.56 2.39
CA SER A 185 33.40 -6.74 2.10
C SER A 185 34.33 -6.42 3.29
N LYS A 186 33.82 -5.70 4.30
CA LYS A 186 34.51 -5.37 5.54
C LYS A 186 34.17 -6.28 6.73
N GLY A 187 33.52 -7.42 6.48
CA GLY A 187 33.17 -8.39 7.54
C GLY A 187 31.95 -8.02 8.39
N MET A 188 31.18 -7.01 7.98
CA MET A 188 29.93 -6.63 8.63
C MET A 188 28.77 -7.43 8.02
N GLY A 189 28.55 -8.66 8.49
CA GLY A 189 27.37 -9.47 8.15
C GLY A 189 26.18 -9.09 9.01
N GLY A 190 25.03 -8.81 8.41
CA GLY A 190 23.75 -8.65 9.11
C GLY A 190 22.96 -9.96 9.19
N PHE A 191 21.81 -9.94 9.87
CA PHE A 191 20.87 -11.08 9.90
C PHE A 191 20.35 -11.38 8.50
N SER A 192 20.74 -12.54 7.95
CA SER A 192 20.41 -12.98 6.59
C SER A 192 19.75 -14.36 6.52
N GLY A 193 19.51 -15.01 7.67
CA GLY A 193 18.85 -16.32 7.70
C GLY A 193 17.33 -16.23 7.52
N GLY A 194 16.76 -17.19 6.78
CA GLY A 194 15.31 -17.29 6.55
C GLY A 194 14.52 -17.75 7.78
N ILE A 195 13.19 -17.73 7.68
CA ILE A 195 12.29 -18.31 8.69
C ILE A 195 12.37 -19.83 8.60
N THR A 196 12.74 -20.49 9.69
CA THR A 196 12.76 -21.96 9.76
C THR A 196 11.44 -22.52 10.26
N GLN A 197 10.83 -21.86 11.24
CA GLN A 197 9.61 -22.33 11.88
C GLN A 197 8.75 -21.15 12.35
N ARG A 198 7.44 -21.32 12.26
CA ARG A 198 6.42 -20.52 12.94
C ARG A 198 5.50 -21.49 13.67
N GLU A 199 5.24 -21.22 14.92
CA GLU A 199 4.36 -22.03 15.76
C GLU A 199 3.27 -21.17 16.35
N ALA A 200 2.02 -21.62 16.25
CA ALA A 200 0.90 -21.10 17.00
C ALA A 200 0.89 -21.72 18.41
N ILE A 201 0.64 -20.90 19.41
CA ILE A 201 0.57 -21.33 20.82
C ILE A 201 -0.81 -21.02 21.40
N GLU A 202 -1.13 -21.62 22.53
CA GLU A 202 -2.37 -21.39 23.29
C GLU A 202 -3.67 -21.58 22.48
N GLY A 203 -3.67 -22.46 21.47
CA GLY A 203 -4.86 -22.76 20.66
C GLY A 203 -5.17 -21.74 19.56
N ALA A 204 -4.24 -20.83 19.26
CA ALA A 204 -4.37 -19.95 18.11
C ALA A 204 -4.34 -20.73 16.79
N PRO A 205 -5.01 -20.28 15.72
CA PRO A 205 -5.02 -20.99 14.45
C PRO A 205 -3.65 -20.95 13.77
N GLU A 206 -3.21 -22.06 13.18
CA GLU A 206 -1.94 -22.12 12.45
C GLU A 206 -1.91 -21.16 11.24
N LYS A 207 -3.06 -20.93 10.62
CA LYS A 207 -3.24 -19.99 9.52
C LYS A 207 -4.35 -19.00 9.82
N ILE A 208 -4.06 -17.74 9.54
CA ILE A 208 -5.04 -16.66 9.61
C ILE A 208 -5.75 -16.57 8.28
N LYS A 209 -7.03 -16.90 8.25
CA LYS A 209 -7.84 -16.79 7.04
C LYS A 209 -8.21 -15.33 6.83
N ARG A 210 -7.82 -14.77 5.67
CA ARG A 210 -8.16 -13.39 5.31
C ARG A 210 -9.68 -13.21 5.22
N ARG A 211 -10.23 -12.29 6.02
CA ARG A 211 -11.65 -11.93 5.94
C ARG A 211 -11.95 -11.08 4.71
N TYR A 212 -13.06 -11.31 4.04
CA TYR A 212 -13.55 -10.45 2.95
C TYR A 212 -15.08 -10.43 2.89
N ILE A 213 -15.63 -9.30 2.46
CA ILE A 213 -17.06 -9.09 2.30
C ILE A 213 -17.50 -9.63 0.95
N LYS A 214 -18.51 -10.50 0.91
CA LYS A 214 -19.03 -11.08 -0.33
C LYS A 214 -19.80 -10.05 -1.15
N ASP A 215 -20.68 -9.29 -0.50
CA ASP A 215 -21.50 -8.24 -1.12
C ASP A 215 -21.16 -6.88 -0.51
N ILE A 216 -20.42 -6.07 -1.28
CA ILE A 216 -20.05 -4.71 -0.87
C ILE A 216 -21.21 -3.72 -0.97
N SER A 217 -22.33 -4.08 -1.61
CA SER A 217 -23.54 -3.25 -1.68
C SER A 217 -24.33 -3.28 -0.38
N ALA A 218 -24.24 -4.37 0.38
CA ALA A 218 -24.99 -4.54 1.64
C ALA A 218 -24.40 -3.73 2.81
N HIS A 219 -23.15 -3.29 2.69
CA HIS A 219 -22.44 -2.60 3.76
C HIS A 219 -22.43 -1.09 3.57
N ARG A 220 -22.82 -0.35 4.63
CA ARG A 220 -22.81 1.11 4.67
C ARG A 220 -21.41 1.65 5.01
N PHE A 221 -20.42 1.27 4.20
CA PHE A 221 -19.08 1.79 4.32
C PHE A 221 -19.00 3.12 3.57
N ARG A 222 -19.08 4.22 4.29
CA ARG A 222 -19.27 5.56 3.73
C ARG A 222 -18.32 6.58 4.34
N GLN A 223 -18.15 7.68 3.64
CA GLN A 223 -17.46 8.87 4.12
C GLN A 223 -18.48 9.74 4.90
N SER A 224 -18.14 10.13 6.12
CA SER A 224 -18.96 11.03 6.94
C SER A 224 -18.40 12.45 7.00
N ILE A 225 -17.13 12.65 6.68
CA ILE A 225 -16.47 13.94 6.77
C ILE A 225 -15.95 14.36 5.40
N VAL A 226 -16.43 15.49 4.92
CA VAL A 226 -15.96 16.16 3.71
C VAL A 226 -15.35 17.50 4.11
N THR A 227 -14.10 17.75 3.74
CA THR A 227 -13.38 18.97 4.07
C THR A 227 -12.52 19.42 2.89
N PRO A 228 -12.32 20.74 2.69
CA PRO A 228 -11.39 21.25 1.69
C PRO A 228 -9.92 20.95 2.01
N GLU A 229 -9.60 20.67 3.27
CA GLU A 229 -8.23 20.46 3.80
C GLU A 229 -7.67 19.06 3.53
N THR A 230 -8.10 18.41 2.44
CA THR A 230 -7.64 17.08 2.06
C THR A 230 -7.17 17.05 0.61
N GLU A 231 -6.41 16.02 0.23
CA GLU A 231 -5.97 15.81 -1.15
C GLU A 231 -7.14 15.81 -2.15
N PHE A 232 -8.30 15.28 -1.77
CA PHE A 232 -9.52 15.28 -2.57
C PHE A 232 -10.44 16.47 -2.32
N SER A 233 -9.97 17.48 -1.61
CA SER A 233 -10.59 18.80 -1.38
C SER A 233 -12.11 18.88 -1.62
N GLY A 234 -12.90 18.70 -0.58
CA GLY A 234 -14.38 18.83 -0.66
C GLY A 234 -15.08 17.75 -1.51
N MET A 235 -14.44 16.64 -1.81
CA MET A 235 -15.00 15.55 -2.62
C MET A 235 -15.55 14.44 -1.72
N TYR A 236 -16.74 13.95 -2.04
CA TYR A 236 -17.32 12.75 -1.42
C TYR A 236 -16.87 11.51 -2.18
N LEU A 237 -16.27 10.55 -1.48
CA LEU A 237 -15.70 9.34 -2.08
C LEU A 237 -16.70 8.18 -2.01
N ILE A 238 -16.95 7.53 -3.15
CA ILE A 238 -17.83 6.37 -3.28
C ILE A 238 -17.04 5.19 -3.86
N GLU A 239 -17.02 4.07 -3.15
CA GLU A 239 -16.43 2.84 -3.66
C GLU A 239 -17.39 2.17 -4.65
N ALA A 240 -17.00 2.05 -5.92
CA ALA A 240 -17.79 1.39 -6.95
C ALA A 240 -17.42 -0.10 -7.10
N MET A 241 -16.15 -0.44 -6.83
CA MET A 241 -15.69 -1.82 -6.91
C MET A 241 -14.47 -2.05 -6.03
N ARG A 242 -14.31 -3.28 -5.56
CA ARG A 242 -13.20 -3.77 -4.75
C ARG A 242 -12.58 -5.01 -5.37
N GLY A 243 -11.24 -5.05 -5.44
CA GLY A 243 -10.51 -6.06 -6.19
C GLY A 243 -10.51 -5.79 -7.70
N CYS A 244 -9.52 -6.37 -8.40
CA CYS A 244 -9.32 -6.16 -9.83
C CYS A 244 -9.33 -7.50 -10.58
N PRO A 245 -10.08 -7.64 -11.69
CA PRO A 245 -10.14 -8.89 -12.42
C PRO A 245 -8.86 -9.20 -13.24
N TRP A 246 -8.03 -8.19 -13.50
CA TRP A 246 -6.91 -8.29 -14.44
C TRP A 246 -5.67 -9.03 -13.94
N LYS A 247 -5.47 -9.10 -12.63
CA LYS A 247 -4.37 -9.86 -12.01
C LYS A 247 -2.99 -9.56 -12.60
N CYS A 248 -2.67 -8.27 -12.78
CA CYS A 248 -1.32 -7.87 -13.13
C CYS A 248 -0.33 -8.41 -12.09
N ARG A 249 0.81 -8.99 -12.54
CA ARG A 249 1.71 -9.79 -11.69
C ARG A 249 2.43 -9.02 -10.57
N PHE A 250 2.40 -7.71 -10.62
CA PHE A 250 2.97 -6.81 -9.59
C PHE A 250 1.93 -6.24 -8.62
N CYS A 251 0.64 -6.31 -8.95
CA CYS A 251 -0.38 -5.49 -8.32
C CYS A 251 -1.16 -6.24 -7.25
N VAL A 252 -1.10 -5.77 -6.00
CA VAL A 252 -1.83 -6.35 -4.86
C VAL A 252 -3.35 -6.32 -5.05
N ALA A 253 -3.90 -5.29 -5.72
CA ALA A 253 -5.34 -5.12 -5.88
C ALA A 253 -6.03 -6.28 -6.62
N GLY A 254 -5.31 -6.93 -7.56
CA GLY A 254 -5.82 -8.11 -8.27
C GLY A 254 -5.70 -9.41 -7.47
N HIS A 255 -4.98 -9.41 -6.37
CA HIS A 255 -4.63 -10.62 -5.61
C HIS A 255 -5.25 -10.60 -4.22
N ILE A 256 -4.85 -9.69 -3.33
CA ILE A 256 -5.32 -9.68 -1.94
C ILE A 256 -6.78 -9.27 -1.79
N TYR A 257 -7.35 -8.52 -2.75
CA TYR A 257 -8.78 -8.19 -2.78
C TYR A 257 -9.60 -9.13 -3.69
N SER A 258 -9.05 -10.27 -4.10
CA SER A 258 -9.78 -11.29 -4.87
C SER A 258 -10.83 -12.00 -4.00
N PRO A 259 -12.02 -12.34 -4.53
CA PRO A 259 -12.51 -12.03 -5.89
C PRO A 259 -12.84 -10.55 -6.10
N ALA A 260 -12.80 -10.10 -7.37
CA ALA A 260 -13.27 -8.76 -7.69
C ALA A 260 -14.79 -8.68 -7.47
N ARG A 261 -15.24 -7.62 -6.80
CA ARG A 261 -16.65 -7.36 -6.47
C ARG A 261 -17.01 -5.94 -6.90
N LYS A 262 -18.23 -5.77 -7.29
CA LYS A 262 -18.81 -4.49 -7.69
C LYS A 262 -19.94 -4.11 -6.75
N LYS A 263 -20.15 -2.81 -6.55
CA LYS A 263 -21.35 -2.30 -5.91
C LYS A 263 -22.47 -2.25 -6.96
N GLU A 264 -23.66 -2.71 -6.59
CA GLU A 264 -24.82 -2.70 -7.50
C GLU A 264 -25.33 -1.27 -7.72
N LEU A 265 -25.92 -1.02 -8.89
CA LEU A 265 -26.33 0.32 -9.30
C LEU A 265 -27.28 1.04 -8.33
N PRO A 266 -28.29 0.37 -7.72
CA PRO A 266 -29.16 1.03 -6.74
C PRO A 266 -28.37 1.56 -5.53
N ALA A 267 -27.39 0.79 -5.03
CA ALA A 267 -26.56 1.21 -3.91
C ALA A 267 -25.65 2.39 -4.26
N ILE A 268 -25.09 2.42 -5.48
CA ILE A 268 -24.33 3.59 -5.97
C ILE A 268 -25.22 4.83 -6.06
N LYS A 269 -26.45 4.69 -6.58
CA LYS A 269 -27.39 5.82 -6.66
C LYS A 269 -27.78 6.34 -5.27
N GLU A 270 -27.95 5.46 -4.30
CA GLU A 270 -28.18 5.85 -2.89
C GLU A 270 -26.96 6.62 -2.33
N ASP A 271 -25.75 6.13 -2.57
CA ASP A 271 -24.52 6.82 -2.14
C ASP A 271 -24.37 8.20 -2.80
N ILE A 272 -24.70 8.33 -4.09
CA ILE A 272 -24.70 9.62 -4.80
C ILE A 272 -25.74 10.57 -4.20
N ASN A 273 -26.95 10.10 -3.92
CA ASN A 273 -27.98 10.91 -3.26
C ASN A 273 -27.55 11.38 -1.87
N ASN A 274 -26.80 10.56 -1.14
CA ASN A 274 -26.23 10.97 0.15
C ASN A 274 -25.08 11.98 -0.03
N ALA A 275 -24.25 11.82 -1.05
CA ALA A 275 -23.18 12.78 -1.39
C ALA A 275 -23.76 14.17 -1.74
N LEU A 276 -24.84 14.21 -2.55
CA LEU A 276 -25.49 15.45 -2.99
C LEU A 276 -26.10 16.29 -1.85
N LYS A 277 -26.35 15.68 -0.69
CA LYS A 277 -26.75 16.43 0.53
C LYS A 277 -25.59 17.26 1.10
N ILE A 278 -24.34 16.98 0.68
CA ILE A 278 -23.11 17.56 1.24
C ILE A 278 -22.34 18.32 0.16
N THR A 279 -22.17 17.73 -1.02
CA THR A 279 -21.37 18.28 -2.14
C THR A 279 -21.79 17.67 -3.46
N GLU A 280 -21.67 18.45 -4.54
CA GLU A 280 -21.83 17.95 -5.93
C GLU A 280 -20.59 17.21 -6.44
N ARG A 281 -19.46 17.29 -5.74
CA ARG A 281 -18.19 16.68 -6.15
C ARG A 281 -18.08 15.26 -5.61
N VAL A 282 -18.14 14.28 -6.50
CA VAL A 282 -18.09 12.84 -6.17
C VAL A 282 -16.86 12.19 -6.79
N GLY A 283 -16.05 11.53 -5.97
CA GLY A 283 -14.93 10.71 -6.39
C GLY A 283 -15.31 9.24 -6.41
N LEU A 284 -15.36 8.62 -7.60
CA LEU A 284 -15.55 7.18 -7.71
C LEU A 284 -14.22 6.46 -7.49
N ILE A 285 -14.24 5.48 -6.58
CA ILE A 285 -13.07 4.68 -6.22
C ILE A 285 -13.26 3.24 -6.69
N GLY A 286 -12.22 2.71 -7.33
CA GLY A 286 -12.15 1.31 -7.74
C GLY A 286 -10.88 1.06 -8.52
N PRO A 287 -10.27 -0.14 -8.44
CA PRO A 287 -8.99 -0.42 -9.09
C PRO A 287 -9.05 -0.50 -10.62
N SER A 288 -10.25 -0.64 -11.20
CA SER A 288 -10.46 -0.66 -12.65
C SER A 288 -11.87 -0.17 -13.00
N LEU A 289 -12.13 1.13 -12.75
CA LEU A 289 -13.45 1.74 -12.98
C LEU A 289 -13.94 1.62 -14.42
N THR A 290 -13.04 1.56 -15.40
CA THR A 290 -13.39 1.28 -16.82
C THR A 290 -14.18 -0.02 -16.97
N ASP A 291 -13.90 -1.02 -16.13
CA ASP A 291 -14.57 -2.33 -16.16
C ASP A 291 -15.82 -2.39 -15.29
N TYR A 292 -16.14 -1.33 -14.56
CA TYR A 292 -17.37 -1.27 -13.78
C TYR A 292 -18.58 -1.25 -14.74
N PRO A 293 -19.53 -2.21 -14.62
CA PRO A 293 -20.57 -2.38 -15.63
C PRO A 293 -21.47 -1.14 -15.82
N TYR A 294 -21.73 -0.43 -14.73
CA TYR A 294 -22.66 0.70 -14.71
C TYR A 294 -21.96 2.06 -14.84
N ILE A 295 -20.67 2.10 -15.17
CA ILE A 295 -19.88 3.34 -15.17
C ILE A 295 -20.48 4.43 -16.06
N SER A 296 -20.95 4.06 -17.27
CA SER A 296 -21.53 5.01 -18.21
C SER A 296 -22.86 5.60 -17.71
N GLU A 297 -23.69 4.80 -17.02
CA GLU A 297 -24.93 5.27 -16.43
C GLU A 297 -24.65 6.19 -15.24
N VAL A 298 -23.73 5.81 -14.37
CA VAL A 298 -23.33 6.62 -13.21
C VAL A 298 -22.78 7.97 -13.64
N LEU A 299 -21.88 8.02 -14.61
CA LEU A 299 -21.29 9.27 -15.08
C LEU A 299 -22.25 10.22 -15.78
N LYS A 300 -23.45 9.73 -16.20
CA LYS A 300 -24.54 10.53 -16.78
C LYS A 300 -25.47 11.12 -15.72
N THR A 301 -25.25 10.87 -14.44
CA THR A 301 -26.12 11.44 -13.38
C THR A 301 -25.97 12.96 -13.38
N GLU A 302 -27.09 13.64 -13.58
CA GLU A 302 -27.15 15.12 -13.62
C GLU A 302 -26.84 15.75 -12.25
N GLY A 303 -26.26 16.94 -12.23
CA GLY A 303 -25.93 17.68 -11.02
C GLY A 303 -24.72 17.15 -10.25
N VAL A 304 -23.96 16.21 -10.81
CA VAL A 304 -22.79 15.60 -10.13
C VAL A 304 -21.49 15.89 -10.91
N ASP A 305 -20.50 16.42 -10.21
CA ASP A 305 -19.14 16.59 -10.72
C ASP A 305 -18.28 15.38 -10.37
N PHE A 306 -18.27 14.37 -11.26
CA PHE A 306 -17.53 13.12 -11.02
C PHE A 306 -16.03 13.28 -11.21
N SER A 307 -15.25 12.70 -10.31
CA SER A 307 -13.83 12.41 -10.49
C SER A 307 -13.61 10.90 -10.49
N ILE A 308 -12.75 10.43 -11.39
CA ILE A 308 -12.31 9.04 -11.46
C ILE A 308 -10.80 8.96 -11.38
N THR A 309 -10.27 7.88 -10.78
CA THR A 309 -8.84 7.76 -10.48
C THR A 309 -7.99 7.57 -11.74
N SER A 310 -8.30 6.56 -12.55
CA SER A 310 -7.58 6.27 -13.79
C SER A 310 -8.43 5.40 -14.72
N LEU A 311 -8.17 5.51 -16.02
CA LEU A 311 -8.73 4.64 -17.04
C LEU A 311 -7.72 3.56 -17.42
N ARG A 312 -8.21 2.36 -17.69
CA ARG A 312 -7.43 1.35 -18.39
C ARG A 312 -7.43 1.71 -19.88
N ALA A 313 -6.28 1.71 -20.53
CA ALA A 313 -6.23 1.92 -21.98
C ALA A 313 -7.00 0.78 -22.69
N SER A 314 -8.13 1.12 -23.29
CA SER A 314 -9.04 0.20 -23.97
C SER A 314 -10.07 0.98 -24.78
N ARG A 315 -10.72 0.30 -25.73
CA ARG A 315 -11.81 0.89 -26.52
C ARG A 315 -12.94 1.47 -25.65
N LYS A 316 -13.29 0.78 -24.56
CA LYS A 316 -14.31 1.26 -23.60
C LYS A 316 -13.91 2.56 -22.91
N SER A 317 -12.62 2.75 -22.63
CA SER A 317 -12.12 4.01 -22.04
C SER A 317 -12.25 5.18 -23.00
N ALA A 318 -12.17 4.92 -24.30
CA ALA A 318 -12.41 5.91 -25.32
C ALA A 318 -13.87 6.41 -25.32
N GLU A 319 -14.82 5.48 -25.18
CA GLU A 319 -16.25 5.82 -25.04
C GLU A 319 -16.53 6.66 -23.78
N LEU A 320 -15.83 6.35 -22.70
CA LEU A 320 -15.93 7.11 -21.44
C LEU A 320 -15.30 8.50 -21.54
N ALA A 321 -14.34 8.71 -22.44
CA ALA A 321 -13.66 10.02 -22.58
C ALA A 321 -14.66 11.14 -22.90
N GLY A 322 -15.68 10.86 -23.73
CA GLY A 322 -16.76 11.81 -24.02
C GLY A 322 -17.58 12.23 -22.80
N LEU A 323 -17.79 11.30 -21.84
CA LEU A 323 -18.48 11.58 -20.57
C LEU A 323 -17.60 12.34 -19.57
N LEU A 324 -16.30 12.42 -19.83
CA LEU A 324 -15.32 13.16 -19.03
C LEU A 324 -14.98 14.53 -19.64
N LYS A 325 -15.75 14.97 -20.64
CA LYS A 325 -15.60 16.29 -21.26
C LYS A 325 -15.64 17.41 -20.21
N GLY A 326 -14.76 18.39 -20.34
CA GLY A 326 -14.59 19.47 -19.34
C GLY A 326 -13.59 19.14 -18.21
N ARG A 327 -13.10 17.90 -18.10
CA ARG A 327 -12.07 17.54 -17.15
C ARG A 327 -10.71 18.17 -17.51
N LYS A 328 -10.00 18.62 -16.47
CA LYS A 328 -8.65 19.21 -16.66
C LYS A 328 -7.60 18.17 -17.02
N SER A 329 -7.78 16.91 -16.61
CA SER A 329 -6.83 15.84 -16.87
C SER A 329 -7.46 14.45 -16.73
N VAL A 330 -6.90 13.49 -17.46
CA VAL A 330 -7.20 12.04 -17.34
C VAL A 330 -5.90 11.29 -17.13
N SER A 331 -5.98 10.17 -16.42
CA SER A 331 -4.83 9.28 -16.15
C SER A 331 -5.01 7.95 -16.84
N ILE A 332 -3.95 7.44 -17.47
CA ILE A 332 -3.84 6.05 -17.92
C ILE A 332 -2.52 5.44 -17.43
N ALA A 333 -2.50 4.14 -17.25
CA ALA A 333 -1.36 3.42 -16.71
C ALA A 333 -0.88 2.31 -17.66
N PRO A 334 -0.02 2.63 -18.64
CA PRO A 334 0.62 1.63 -19.50
C PRO A 334 1.54 0.68 -18.72
N GLU A 335 2.16 1.15 -17.65
CA GLU A 335 3.09 0.49 -16.73
C GLU A 335 4.46 0.19 -17.36
N ALA A 336 4.53 -0.26 -18.61
CA ALA A 336 5.75 -0.64 -19.32
C ALA A 336 5.80 -0.09 -20.75
N GLY A 337 7.02 0.19 -21.24
CA GLY A 337 7.25 0.83 -22.52
C GLY A 337 7.02 -0.05 -23.74
N THR A 338 7.20 -1.36 -23.62
CA THR A 338 7.08 -2.33 -24.71
C THR A 338 5.98 -3.34 -24.45
N GLU A 339 5.40 -3.91 -25.53
CA GLU A 339 4.43 -4.99 -25.40
C GLU A 339 5.04 -6.23 -24.75
N ARG A 340 6.32 -6.52 -25.05
CA ARG A 340 7.03 -7.60 -24.40
C ARG A 340 6.96 -7.46 -22.88
N LEU A 341 7.31 -6.30 -22.35
CA LEU A 341 7.35 -6.08 -20.90
C LEU A 341 5.93 -5.99 -20.32
N ARG A 342 4.95 -5.45 -21.06
CA ARG A 342 3.53 -5.50 -20.66
C ARG A 342 3.02 -6.94 -20.54
N ARG A 343 3.46 -7.85 -21.41
CA ARG A 343 3.16 -9.28 -21.29
C ARG A 343 3.80 -9.89 -20.04
N VAL A 344 5.08 -9.59 -19.76
CA VAL A 344 5.77 -10.04 -18.54
C VAL A 344 4.98 -9.68 -17.27
N ILE A 345 4.44 -8.47 -17.19
CA ILE A 345 3.65 -8.03 -16.04
C ILE A 345 2.14 -8.39 -16.14
N ASN A 346 1.73 -9.14 -17.14
CA ASN A 346 0.32 -9.49 -17.42
C ASN A 346 -0.59 -8.25 -17.55
N LYS A 347 -0.07 -7.16 -18.14
CA LYS A 347 -0.86 -5.96 -18.45
C LYS A 347 -1.42 -6.08 -19.85
N LYS A 348 -2.57 -6.71 -19.98
CA LYS A 348 -3.22 -7.04 -21.27
C LYS A 348 -3.72 -5.77 -21.98
N ILE A 349 -2.82 -4.96 -22.50
CA ILE A 349 -3.05 -3.78 -23.32
C ILE A 349 -1.95 -3.68 -24.39
N THR A 350 -2.33 -3.33 -25.62
CA THR A 350 -1.41 -3.14 -26.74
C THR A 350 -0.90 -1.71 -26.82
N GLU A 351 0.10 -1.45 -27.65
CA GLU A 351 0.53 -0.07 -27.95
C GLU A 351 -0.59 0.70 -28.67
N GLU A 352 -1.32 0.02 -29.55
CA GLU A 352 -2.44 0.61 -30.27
C GLU A 352 -3.57 1.05 -29.33
N ASP A 353 -3.95 0.23 -28.34
CA ASP A 353 -4.93 0.60 -27.30
C ASP A 353 -4.53 1.90 -26.59
N ILE A 354 -3.23 2.04 -26.25
CA ILE A 354 -2.71 3.20 -25.56
C ILE A 354 -2.77 4.44 -26.47
N ILE A 355 -2.33 4.32 -27.72
CA ILE A 355 -2.32 5.41 -28.69
C ILE A 355 -3.75 5.86 -29.01
N GLU A 356 -4.65 4.92 -29.27
CA GLU A 356 -6.03 5.23 -29.62
C GLU A 356 -6.79 5.85 -28.45
N THR A 357 -6.65 5.29 -27.24
CA THR A 357 -7.22 5.90 -26.02
C THR A 357 -6.71 7.33 -25.82
N SER A 358 -5.40 7.56 -26.03
CA SER A 358 -4.80 8.90 -25.91
C SER A 358 -5.33 9.87 -26.96
N ARG A 359 -5.51 9.40 -28.21
CA ARG A 359 -6.08 10.21 -29.31
C ARG A 359 -7.49 10.67 -28.97
N LEU A 360 -8.33 9.75 -28.52
CA LEU A 360 -9.73 10.04 -28.18
C LEU A 360 -9.84 10.96 -26.97
N ILE A 361 -8.99 10.80 -25.94
CA ILE A 361 -8.94 11.74 -24.81
C ILE A 361 -8.63 13.16 -25.30
N PHE A 362 -7.66 13.33 -26.20
CA PHE A 362 -7.33 14.64 -26.75
C PHE A 362 -8.41 15.19 -27.68
N SER A 363 -9.12 14.35 -28.46
CA SER A 363 -10.22 14.80 -29.33
C SER A 363 -11.43 15.31 -28.56
N GLU A 364 -11.65 14.84 -27.33
CA GLU A 364 -12.69 15.35 -26.41
C GLU A 364 -12.29 16.67 -25.71
N GLY A 365 -11.16 17.26 -26.09
CA GLY A 365 -10.70 18.54 -25.55
C GLY A 365 -9.99 18.44 -24.19
N ILE A 366 -9.70 17.24 -23.70
CA ILE A 366 -8.92 17.03 -22.47
C ILE A 366 -7.44 17.25 -22.80
N GLU A 367 -6.90 18.36 -22.37
CA GLU A 367 -5.55 18.77 -22.78
C GLU A 367 -4.43 18.08 -21.97
N LYS A 368 -4.69 17.57 -20.76
CA LYS A 368 -3.66 16.98 -19.92
C LYS A 368 -3.86 15.49 -19.73
N LEU A 369 -2.88 14.70 -20.21
CA LEU A 369 -2.83 13.25 -20.03
C LEU A 369 -1.73 12.89 -19.03
N ARG A 370 -2.10 12.18 -17.96
CA ARG A 370 -1.15 11.63 -17.00
C ARG A 370 -0.84 10.19 -17.37
N LEU A 371 0.44 9.86 -17.50
CA LEU A 371 0.93 8.53 -17.83
C LEU A 371 1.70 7.95 -16.66
N TYR A 372 1.35 6.74 -16.24
CA TYR A 372 2.06 6.02 -15.18
C TYR A 372 2.84 4.86 -15.77
N PHE A 373 4.13 4.80 -15.42
CA PHE A 373 5.04 3.73 -15.78
C PHE A 373 5.88 3.29 -14.59
N MET A 374 6.39 2.06 -14.64
CA MET A 374 7.35 1.54 -13.69
C MET A 374 8.72 1.36 -14.34
N VAL A 375 9.77 1.44 -13.52
CA VAL A 375 11.16 1.17 -13.88
C VAL A 375 11.73 0.14 -12.92
N GLY A 376 12.57 -0.78 -13.41
CA GLY A 376 13.12 -1.87 -12.62
C GLY A 376 12.23 -3.10 -12.54
N LEU A 377 11.32 -3.26 -13.50
CA LEU A 377 10.46 -4.45 -13.61
C LEU A 377 11.28 -5.72 -13.89
N PRO A 378 10.82 -6.90 -13.46
CA PRO A 378 11.45 -8.17 -13.82
C PRO A 378 11.68 -8.27 -15.33
N THR A 379 12.88 -8.70 -15.73
CA THR A 379 13.33 -8.82 -17.14
C THR A 379 13.44 -7.53 -17.95
N GLU A 380 13.24 -6.35 -17.34
CA GLU A 380 13.37 -5.06 -18.03
C GLU A 380 14.80 -4.83 -18.54
N ASN A 381 14.94 -4.33 -19.76
CA ASN A 381 16.22 -4.01 -20.38
C ASN A 381 16.23 -2.59 -20.99
N ASP A 382 17.36 -2.18 -21.58
CA ASP A 382 17.49 -0.83 -22.14
C ASP A 382 16.58 -0.58 -23.36
N ASP A 383 16.14 -1.63 -24.08
CA ASP A 383 15.21 -1.48 -25.21
C ASP A 383 13.78 -1.19 -24.71
N ASP A 384 13.40 -1.71 -23.54
CA ASP A 384 12.13 -1.37 -22.92
C ASP A 384 12.08 0.11 -22.51
N ILE A 385 13.19 0.67 -22.06
CA ILE A 385 13.33 2.09 -21.75
C ILE A 385 13.25 2.95 -23.02
N LYS A 386 13.92 2.52 -24.12
CA LYS A 386 13.77 3.18 -25.42
C LYS A 386 12.32 3.13 -25.93
N GLY A 387 11.67 1.97 -25.75
CA GLY A 387 10.25 1.79 -26.06
C GLY A 387 9.35 2.74 -25.30
N LEU A 388 9.58 2.93 -23.99
CA LEU A 388 8.86 3.91 -23.17
C LEU A 388 9.03 5.32 -23.73
N ILE A 389 10.26 5.73 -24.02
CA ILE A 389 10.55 7.06 -24.59
C ILE A 389 9.85 7.25 -25.94
N SER A 390 9.91 6.24 -26.80
CA SER A 390 9.25 6.25 -28.12
C SER A 390 7.73 6.37 -27.99
N LEU A 391 7.10 5.57 -27.12
CA LEU A 391 5.67 5.60 -26.87
C LEU A 391 5.20 6.98 -26.38
N VAL A 392 5.88 7.56 -25.41
CA VAL A 392 5.53 8.89 -24.90
C VAL A 392 5.68 9.97 -25.97
N ARG A 393 6.69 9.88 -26.83
CA ARG A 393 6.85 10.79 -28.00
C ARG A 393 5.70 10.63 -29.00
N LYS A 394 5.30 9.41 -29.33
CA LYS A 394 4.14 9.13 -30.20
C LYS A 394 2.87 9.77 -29.63
N ILE A 395 2.59 9.55 -28.35
CA ILE A 395 1.42 10.14 -27.68
C ILE A 395 1.49 11.66 -27.69
N ARG A 396 2.68 12.26 -27.43
CA ARG A 396 2.85 13.71 -27.48
C ARG A 396 2.57 14.30 -28.89
N GLY A 397 2.87 13.55 -29.93
CA GLY A 397 2.62 13.92 -31.31
C GLY A 397 1.14 13.95 -31.73
N LEU A 398 0.24 13.33 -30.96
CA LEU A 398 -1.20 13.24 -31.29
C LEU A 398 -1.94 14.58 -31.19
N SER A 399 -1.44 15.54 -30.38
CA SER A 399 -2.11 16.84 -30.18
C SER A 399 -1.10 17.97 -30.02
N LYS A 400 -1.31 19.07 -30.77
CA LYS A 400 -0.49 20.29 -30.63
C LYS A 400 -0.66 20.94 -29.26
N LYS A 401 -1.88 20.93 -28.69
CA LYS A 401 -2.24 21.50 -27.39
C LYS A 401 -2.02 20.53 -26.22
N GLY A 402 -1.89 19.22 -26.52
CA GLY A 402 -1.78 18.19 -25.50
C GLY A 402 -0.55 18.34 -24.61
N HIS A 403 -0.74 18.11 -23.32
CA HIS A 403 0.31 18.08 -22.31
C HIS A 403 0.39 16.68 -21.70
N ILE A 404 1.60 16.18 -21.51
CA ILE A 404 1.85 14.89 -20.85
C ILE A 404 2.50 15.13 -19.50
N VAL A 405 1.94 14.52 -18.47
CA VAL A 405 2.56 14.40 -17.16
C VAL A 405 2.95 12.92 -16.98
N LEU A 406 4.21 12.63 -17.17
CA LEU A 406 4.78 11.30 -16.98
C LEU A 406 5.19 11.11 -15.52
N THR A 407 4.69 10.05 -14.88
CA THR A 407 5.11 9.63 -13.54
C THR A 407 5.76 8.25 -13.64
N LEU A 408 6.98 8.15 -13.13
CA LEU A 408 7.78 6.93 -13.10
C LEU A 408 7.90 6.44 -11.67
N SER A 409 7.46 5.23 -11.40
CA SER A 409 7.62 4.56 -10.11
C SER A 409 8.67 3.46 -10.22
N THR A 410 9.45 3.28 -9.16
CA THR A 410 10.35 2.14 -9.05
C THR A 410 9.56 0.89 -8.69
N PHE A 411 9.81 -0.23 -9.37
CA PHE A 411 9.18 -1.51 -9.02
C PHE A 411 9.55 -1.92 -7.59
N VAL A 412 8.54 -2.27 -6.81
CA VAL A 412 8.68 -2.81 -5.45
C VAL A 412 7.90 -4.12 -5.37
N PRO A 413 8.57 -5.26 -5.06
CA PRO A 413 7.87 -6.53 -4.89
C PRO A 413 6.87 -6.46 -3.74
N LYS A 414 5.74 -7.16 -3.90
CA LYS A 414 4.67 -7.16 -2.90
C LYS A 414 4.25 -8.59 -2.54
N PRO A 415 3.98 -8.86 -1.27
CA PRO A 415 3.39 -10.13 -0.83
C PRO A 415 2.12 -10.49 -1.60
N PHE A 416 1.86 -11.79 -1.74
CA PHE A 416 0.72 -12.35 -2.48
C PHE A 416 0.60 -11.94 -3.94
N THR A 417 1.68 -11.42 -4.54
CA THR A 417 1.76 -11.22 -5.99
C THR A 417 2.72 -12.25 -6.60
N PRO A 418 2.59 -12.59 -7.89
CA PRO A 418 3.58 -13.43 -8.56
C PRO A 418 5.02 -12.94 -8.40
N PHE A 419 5.23 -11.63 -8.30
CA PHE A 419 6.58 -11.05 -8.15
C PHE A 419 7.09 -10.99 -6.70
N GLN A 420 6.43 -11.61 -5.73
CA GLN A 420 6.90 -11.67 -4.34
C GLN A 420 8.25 -12.40 -4.18
N TRP A 421 8.66 -13.21 -5.15
CA TRP A 421 9.96 -13.90 -5.14
C TRP A 421 11.05 -13.13 -5.88
N HIS A 422 10.69 -12.07 -6.63
CA HIS A 422 11.66 -11.30 -7.40
C HIS A 422 12.30 -10.20 -6.55
N GLY A 423 13.63 -10.07 -6.63
CA GLY A 423 14.35 -8.95 -6.01
C GLY A 423 14.15 -7.65 -6.78
N MET A 424 14.37 -6.53 -6.13
CA MET A 424 14.38 -5.23 -6.81
C MET A 424 15.63 -5.09 -7.70
N GLU A 425 15.53 -4.27 -8.74
CA GLU A 425 16.67 -3.92 -9.57
C GLU A 425 17.68 -3.03 -8.80
N LYS A 426 18.96 -3.15 -9.12
CA LYS A 426 20.01 -2.35 -8.51
C LYS A 426 19.73 -0.85 -8.65
N MET A 427 19.88 -0.12 -7.55
CA MET A 427 19.53 1.30 -7.48
C MET A 427 20.30 2.15 -8.52
N GLU A 428 21.53 1.79 -8.83
CA GLU A 428 22.35 2.45 -9.86
C GLU A 428 21.74 2.30 -11.26
N ILE A 429 21.22 1.09 -11.57
CA ILE A 429 20.55 0.81 -12.84
C ILE A 429 19.23 1.59 -12.92
N VAL A 430 18.43 1.57 -11.86
CA VAL A 430 17.20 2.35 -11.78
C VAL A 430 17.48 3.84 -12.02
N LYS A 431 18.46 4.41 -11.32
CA LYS A 431 18.87 5.82 -11.51
C LYS A 431 19.34 6.11 -12.93
N LYS A 432 20.12 5.21 -13.55
CA LYS A 432 20.56 5.33 -14.95
C LYS A 432 19.37 5.39 -15.90
N ARG A 433 18.39 4.47 -15.74
CA ARG A 433 17.18 4.40 -16.57
C ARG A 433 16.31 5.64 -16.39
N LEU A 434 16.04 6.08 -15.15
CA LEU A 434 15.30 7.31 -14.85
C LEU A 434 15.96 8.54 -15.48
N LYS A 435 17.30 8.64 -15.39
CA LYS A 435 18.06 9.73 -16.04
C LYS A 435 17.90 9.69 -17.56
N ALA A 436 17.96 8.51 -18.19
CA ALA A 436 17.79 8.35 -19.63
C ALA A 436 16.40 8.82 -20.09
N VAL A 437 15.34 8.45 -19.38
CA VAL A 437 13.97 8.91 -19.68
C VAL A 437 13.87 10.43 -19.52
N LYS A 438 14.35 11.00 -18.41
CA LYS A 438 14.30 12.45 -18.14
C LYS A 438 15.05 13.23 -19.21
N SER A 439 16.29 12.88 -19.50
CA SER A 439 17.11 13.60 -20.50
C SER A 439 16.52 13.55 -21.90
N SER A 440 15.80 12.47 -22.25
CA SER A 440 15.18 12.28 -23.57
C SER A 440 13.83 12.98 -23.73
N LEU A 441 13.09 13.21 -22.64
CA LEU A 441 11.70 13.68 -22.70
C LEU A 441 11.51 15.11 -22.18
N LEU A 442 12.26 15.57 -21.17
CA LEU A 442 12.13 16.92 -20.61
C LEU A 442 12.37 18.05 -21.61
N PRO A 443 13.27 17.92 -22.62
CA PRO A 443 13.43 18.96 -23.64
C PRO A 443 12.20 19.14 -24.55
N ILE A 444 11.26 18.19 -24.55
CA ILE A 444 10.10 18.23 -25.43
C ILE A 444 9.01 19.11 -24.80
N LYS A 445 8.64 20.20 -25.48
CA LYS A 445 7.58 21.10 -25.04
C LYS A 445 6.28 20.36 -24.79
N GLY A 446 5.68 20.57 -23.59
CA GLY A 446 4.43 19.93 -23.21
C GLY A 446 4.59 18.58 -22.49
N ILE A 447 5.81 18.16 -22.17
CA ILE A 447 6.08 16.99 -21.33
C ILE A 447 6.66 17.45 -19.97
N LYS A 448 6.09 16.93 -18.89
CA LYS A 448 6.65 16.98 -17.54
C LYS A 448 6.95 15.57 -17.07
N VAL A 449 8.09 15.37 -16.41
CA VAL A 449 8.51 14.04 -15.92
C VAL A 449 8.72 14.12 -14.41
N PHE A 450 7.97 13.34 -13.68
CA PHE A 450 8.13 13.10 -12.25
C PHE A 450 8.59 11.66 -12.03
N HIS A 451 9.28 11.41 -10.95
CA HIS A 451 9.60 10.07 -10.52
C HIS A 451 9.69 10.01 -8.98
N ASP A 452 9.46 8.84 -8.43
CA ASP A 452 9.74 8.57 -7.02
C ASP A 452 11.25 8.65 -6.72
N VAL A 453 11.57 8.66 -5.44
CA VAL A 453 12.97 8.61 -4.99
C VAL A 453 13.35 7.14 -4.82
N PRO A 454 14.31 6.60 -5.61
CA PRO A 454 14.67 5.18 -5.54
C PRO A 454 15.06 4.68 -4.13
N LYS A 455 15.63 5.56 -3.30
CA LYS A 455 15.92 5.26 -1.89
C LYS A 455 14.64 4.98 -1.08
N GLN A 456 13.56 5.71 -1.36
CA GLN A 456 12.26 5.52 -0.71
C GLN A 456 11.60 4.21 -1.18
N ALA A 457 11.70 3.90 -2.46
CA ALA A 457 11.21 2.63 -3.01
C ALA A 457 11.97 1.42 -2.41
N TYR A 458 13.29 1.54 -2.23
CA TYR A 458 14.08 0.50 -1.57
C TYR A 458 13.63 0.29 -0.12
N MET A 459 13.43 1.37 0.65
CA MET A 459 12.92 1.31 2.01
C MET A 459 11.52 0.69 2.05
N GLN A 460 10.65 1.06 1.12
CA GLN A 460 9.34 0.43 0.95
C GLN A 460 9.45 -1.08 0.71
N GLY A 461 10.42 -1.50 -0.14
CA GLY A 461 10.72 -2.91 -0.37
C GLY A 461 11.14 -3.64 0.90
N LEU A 462 12.00 -3.02 1.71
CA LEU A 462 12.43 -3.57 3.00
C LEU A 462 11.24 -3.83 3.94
N PHE A 463 10.36 -2.85 4.07
CA PHE A 463 9.20 -2.98 4.95
C PHE A 463 8.13 -3.93 4.38
N SER A 464 7.92 -3.91 3.06
CA SER A 464 6.97 -4.80 2.39
C SER A 464 7.35 -6.27 2.51
N MET A 465 8.65 -6.58 2.35
CA MET A 465 9.18 -7.95 2.28
C MET A 465 9.81 -8.42 3.59
N GLY A 466 9.87 -7.54 4.59
CA GLY A 466 10.50 -7.79 5.87
C GLY A 466 9.74 -8.75 6.76
N ASP A 467 10.43 -9.33 7.72
CA ASP A 467 9.84 -10.14 8.79
C ASP A 467 9.85 -9.38 10.13
N ARG A 468 9.49 -10.05 11.21
CA ARG A 468 9.36 -9.45 12.54
C ARG A 468 10.65 -8.79 13.05
N ARG A 469 11.82 -9.23 12.58
CA ARG A 469 13.12 -8.64 12.94
C ARG A 469 13.24 -7.16 12.53
N ILE A 470 12.47 -6.72 11.52
CA ILE A 470 12.44 -5.33 11.07
C ILE A 470 11.95 -4.38 12.18
N SER A 471 11.19 -4.87 13.15
CA SER A 471 10.78 -4.07 14.34
C SER A 471 11.95 -3.38 15.03
N LYS A 472 13.10 -4.06 15.13
CA LYS A 472 14.32 -3.51 15.74
C LYS A 472 14.88 -2.32 14.94
N ALA A 473 14.87 -2.42 13.60
CA ALA A 473 15.31 -1.33 12.76
C ALA A 473 14.32 -0.15 12.81
N LEU A 474 13.02 -0.41 12.89
CA LEU A 474 12.01 0.63 13.05
C LEU A 474 12.19 1.42 14.36
N GLU A 475 12.46 0.75 15.48
CA GLU A 475 12.78 1.43 16.75
C GLU A 475 14.08 2.24 16.65
N ALA A 476 15.12 1.67 16.03
CA ALA A 476 16.37 2.38 15.84
C ALA A 476 16.21 3.62 14.93
N MET A 477 15.27 3.60 13.99
CA MET A 477 14.97 4.76 13.13
C MET A 477 14.46 5.97 13.89
N LEU A 478 13.71 5.80 14.97
CA LEU A 478 13.26 6.92 15.82
C LEU A 478 14.44 7.71 16.41
N ARG A 479 15.55 7.03 16.71
CA ARG A 479 16.75 7.66 17.29
C ARG A 479 17.73 8.15 16.23
N THR A 480 17.92 7.37 15.16
CA THR A 480 18.95 7.61 14.15
C THR A 480 18.49 8.55 13.04
N HIS A 481 17.17 8.68 12.82
CA HIS A 481 16.56 9.37 11.69
C HIS A 481 17.12 8.93 10.32
N ASP A 482 17.80 7.78 10.28
CA ASP A 482 18.41 7.20 9.07
C ASP A 482 18.20 5.68 9.06
N TRP A 483 17.46 5.19 8.09
CA TRP A 483 17.13 3.77 7.97
C TRP A 483 18.37 2.88 7.77
N LYS A 484 19.42 3.38 7.09
CA LYS A 484 20.66 2.61 6.90
C LYS A 484 21.40 2.42 8.21
N LYS A 485 21.55 3.51 8.98
CA LYS A 485 22.14 3.43 10.34
C LYS A 485 21.31 2.51 11.22
N ALA A 486 19.99 2.64 11.18
CA ALA A 486 19.08 1.79 11.94
C ALA A 486 19.24 0.30 11.61
N CYS A 487 19.37 -0.06 10.32
CA CYS A 487 19.64 -1.44 9.92
C CYS A 487 20.99 -1.95 10.44
N ILE A 488 22.03 -1.12 10.36
CA ILE A 488 23.37 -1.46 10.88
C ILE A 488 23.32 -1.71 12.40
N GLU A 489 22.76 -0.79 13.18
CA GLU A 489 22.62 -0.93 14.62
C GLU A 489 21.80 -2.15 15.04
N SER A 490 20.80 -2.49 14.24
CA SER A 490 19.92 -3.64 14.49
C SER A 490 20.47 -4.96 13.95
N GLY A 491 21.63 -4.95 13.28
CA GLY A 491 22.21 -6.12 12.64
C GLY A 491 21.36 -6.66 11.48
N ILE A 492 20.57 -5.84 10.78
CA ILE A 492 19.71 -6.22 9.67
C ILE A 492 20.46 -6.01 8.35
N ASP A 493 20.55 -7.05 7.51
CA ASP A 493 20.96 -6.94 6.11
C ASP A 493 19.71 -6.63 5.24
N PRO A 494 19.49 -5.39 4.80
CA PRO A 494 18.32 -5.06 4.01
C PRO A 494 18.31 -5.72 2.63
N ASP A 495 19.50 -6.00 2.03
CA ASP A 495 19.60 -6.65 0.72
C ASP A 495 19.08 -8.09 0.76
N PHE A 496 19.13 -8.75 1.92
CA PHE A 496 18.53 -10.07 2.11
C PHE A 496 17.04 -10.06 1.79
N TYR A 497 16.31 -9.01 2.16
CA TYR A 497 14.88 -8.88 1.92
C TYR A 497 14.56 -8.35 0.54
N VAL A 498 15.37 -7.41 0.03
CA VAL A 498 14.99 -6.54 -1.09
C VAL A 498 15.62 -6.98 -2.41
N MET A 499 16.91 -7.38 -2.42
CA MET A 499 17.69 -7.48 -3.65
C MET A 499 17.78 -8.89 -4.24
N ARG A 500 17.62 -9.92 -3.44
CA ARG A 500 17.74 -11.29 -3.91
C ARG A 500 16.43 -11.85 -4.44
N ASN A 501 16.51 -12.70 -5.44
CA ASN A 501 15.41 -13.59 -5.76
C ASN A 501 15.28 -14.66 -4.67
N LYS A 502 14.03 -15.00 -4.32
CA LYS A 502 13.71 -16.00 -3.31
C LYS A 502 13.36 -17.32 -4.00
N ASP A 503 13.61 -18.43 -3.33
CA ASP A 503 13.23 -19.76 -3.81
C ASP A 503 11.78 -20.09 -3.43
N PHE A 504 11.14 -20.99 -4.21
CA PHE A 504 9.79 -21.46 -3.91
C PHE A 504 9.68 -22.15 -2.55
N SER A 505 10.73 -22.89 -2.16
CA SER A 505 10.79 -23.63 -0.89
C SER A 505 10.94 -22.72 0.33
N GLU A 506 11.37 -21.47 0.16
CA GLU A 506 11.52 -20.54 1.27
C GLU A 506 10.19 -20.24 1.96
N LYS A 507 10.21 -20.21 3.29
CA LYS A 507 9.09 -19.71 4.09
C LYS A 507 9.10 -18.19 4.08
N LEU A 508 8.05 -17.61 3.53
CA LEU A 508 7.88 -16.16 3.47
C LEU A 508 7.18 -15.64 4.75
N PRO A 509 7.46 -14.40 5.17
CA PRO A 509 6.89 -13.84 6.40
C PRO A 509 5.35 -13.93 6.49
N TRP A 510 4.67 -13.91 5.37
CA TRP A 510 3.21 -13.94 5.25
C TRP A 510 2.61 -15.30 4.90
N ASP A 511 3.40 -16.38 4.80
CA ASP A 511 2.90 -17.74 4.45
C ASP A 511 1.87 -18.32 5.45
N PHE A 512 1.76 -17.73 6.65
CA PHE A 512 0.75 -18.06 7.64
C PHE A 512 -0.62 -17.46 7.37
N ILE A 513 -0.74 -16.53 6.42
CA ILE A 513 -2.00 -15.92 6.00
C ILE A 513 -2.58 -16.73 4.85
N ASP A 514 -3.79 -17.23 5.04
CA ASP A 514 -4.59 -17.82 3.96
C ASP A 514 -5.36 -16.69 3.24
N SER A 515 -4.83 -16.24 2.13
CA SER A 515 -5.46 -15.22 1.29
C SER A 515 -6.49 -15.78 0.29
N GLY A 516 -6.67 -17.10 0.25
CA GLY A 516 -7.42 -17.81 -0.80
C GLY A 516 -6.63 -17.98 -2.11
N LEU A 517 -5.34 -17.59 -2.14
CA LEU A 517 -4.43 -17.80 -3.26
C LEU A 517 -3.39 -18.86 -2.87
N THR A 518 -3.21 -19.87 -3.71
CA THR A 518 -2.18 -20.88 -3.44
C THR A 518 -0.79 -20.39 -3.88
N LYS A 519 0.23 -20.80 -3.14
CA LYS A 519 1.63 -20.47 -3.42
C LYS A 519 2.04 -20.99 -4.80
N GLU A 520 1.60 -22.19 -5.15
CA GLU A 520 1.86 -22.86 -6.44
C GLU A 520 1.33 -22.06 -7.62
N LYS A 521 0.11 -21.52 -7.49
CA LYS A 521 -0.49 -20.68 -8.54
C LYS A 521 0.29 -19.39 -8.77
N LEU A 522 0.66 -18.72 -7.69
CA LEU A 522 1.47 -17.49 -7.78
C LEU A 522 2.86 -17.78 -8.36
N TRP A 523 3.48 -18.91 -7.97
CA TRP A 523 4.77 -19.35 -8.50
C TRP A 523 4.68 -19.68 -9.99
N GLY A 524 3.65 -20.40 -10.43
CA GLY A 524 3.43 -20.69 -11.84
C GLY A 524 3.35 -19.40 -12.69
N GLU A 525 2.61 -18.40 -12.21
CA GLU A 525 2.55 -17.08 -12.86
C GLU A 525 3.91 -16.35 -12.86
N TYR A 526 4.72 -16.51 -11.81
CA TYR A 526 6.08 -15.98 -11.77
C TYR A 526 7.00 -16.64 -12.81
N GLN A 527 6.96 -17.96 -12.93
CA GLN A 527 7.74 -18.71 -13.94
C GLN A 527 7.31 -18.33 -15.36
N LEU A 528 6.02 -18.21 -15.64
CA LEU A 528 5.50 -17.72 -16.93
C LEU A 528 6.00 -16.32 -17.27
N ALA A 529 6.12 -15.43 -16.27
CA ALA A 529 6.68 -14.10 -16.50
C ALA A 529 8.14 -14.14 -16.92
N LEU A 530 8.95 -14.99 -16.28
CA LEU A 530 10.40 -15.09 -16.55
C LEU A 530 10.70 -15.80 -17.86
N SER A 531 9.92 -16.81 -18.24
CA SER A 531 10.14 -17.57 -19.50
C SER A 531 9.79 -16.77 -20.76
N GLY A 532 9.10 -15.62 -20.63
CA GLY A 532 8.59 -14.88 -21.77
C GLY A 532 7.49 -15.63 -22.56
N SER A 533 7.13 -16.85 -22.13
CA SER A 533 6.05 -17.63 -22.73
C SER A 533 4.69 -17.08 -22.31
N ASN A 534 3.87 -16.74 -23.28
CA ASN A 534 2.46 -16.37 -23.07
C ASN A 534 1.56 -17.54 -23.48
N GLN A 535 0.69 -17.91 -22.59
CA GLN A 535 -0.55 -18.58 -22.98
C GLN A 535 -1.65 -17.57 -23.22
#